data_0ba194a862077c5857ea8fe7da724443
#
_entry.id   0ba194a862077c5857ea8fe7da724443
#
_cell.length_a   1.000
_cell.length_b   1.000
_cell.length_c   1.000
_cell.angle_alpha   90.00
_cell.angle_beta   90.00
_cell.angle_gamma   90.00
#
_symmetry.space_group_name_H-M   'P 1'
#
loop_
_entity.id
_entity.type
_entity.pdbx_description
1 polymer ?
#
loop_
_entity_poly.entity_id
_entity_poly.type
_entity_poly.pdbx_seq_one_letter_code
_entity_poly.pdbx_strand_id
1 'polypeptide(L)'
;PTPEVKEFTVTYTDGVENEEVFADQVYTVKENDPTPAFEGEPTREGYVFLGWEPEVAETVTGDATYVATWELETYTITYDFRKVVKTSDVKNLNNPTTFTIEDLPLTLKAPTFKNNEWPQKFLNWRGVDGNVVTEITEPGDITLCAYYQYPVRYRVYDEDGKVVEALTVIDWYNEDDFASYEVRPATVDMPGYELDGWYQTLKDAGNVNKRFGSLYMAKKYELVGKLNCCINVTVEVNGETVNEQKFTGAKGGTPDYRSLYSDIVISAAADGSLVEYATYIDGERSTGTLPVFGTNANVRIVITTA
;
A
#
# COMPACT_ATOMS: atom_id res chain seq x y z
N PRO A 1 52.88 51.64 -52.88
CA PRO A 1 52.19 50.40 -52.61
C PRO A 1 51.44 50.58 -51.31
N THR A 2 50.09 50.40 -51.39
CA THR A 2 49.26 50.30 -50.21
C THR A 2 49.74 49.05 -49.45
N PRO A 3 49.95 49.06 -48.16
CA PRO A 3 50.28 47.85 -47.44
C PRO A 3 49.14 46.85 -47.60
N GLU A 4 49.47 45.61 -47.97
CA GLU A 4 48.51 44.50 -48.05
C GLU A 4 48.01 44.21 -46.65
N VAL A 5 46.73 44.42 -46.42
CA VAL A 5 46.08 44.14 -45.12
C VAL A 5 45.92 42.61 -45.04
N LYS A 6 46.61 41.99 -44.12
CA LYS A 6 46.45 40.54 -43.85
C LYS A 6 45.10 40.32 -43.14
N GLU A 7 44.40 39.29 -43.58
CA GLU A 7 43.15 38.83 -42.95
C GLU A 7 43.37 37.40 -42.41
N PHE A 8 42.75 37.11 -41.27
CA PHE A 8 42.79 35.84 -40.58
C PHE A 8 41.39 35.32 -40.28
N THR A 9 41.31 34.02 -40.12
CA THR A 9 40.03 33.35 -39.78
C THR A 9 39.99 33.07 -38.29
N VAL A 10 38.90 33.51 -37.63
CA VAL A 10 38.58 33.18 -36.25
C VAL A 10 37.37 32.27 -36.27
N THR A 11 37.49 31.07 -35.67
CA THR A 11 36.41 30.09 -35.59
C THR A 11 36.08 29.76 -34.12
N TYR A 12 34.82 29.79 -33.80
CA TYR A 12 34.30 29.21 -32.53
C TYR A 12 33.59 27.92 -32.83
N THR A 13 33.94 26.83 -32.13
CA THR A 13 33.32 25.50 -32.30
C THR A 13 32.94 24.90 -30.97
N ASP A 14 31.93 24.00 -30.97
CA ASP A 14 31.37 23.44 -29.75
C ASP A 14 32.31 22.39 -29.07
N GLY A 15 33.28 21.86 -29.78
CA GLY A 15 34.24 20.90 -29.25
C GLY A 15 33.65 19.51 -28.94
N VAL A 16 32.45 19.19 -29.47
CA VAL A 16 31.77 17.94 -29.17
C VAL A 16 31.81 17.02 -30.40
N GLU A 17 32.30 15.80 -30.19
CA GLU A 17 32.29 14.78 -31.26
C GLU A 17 30.93 14.15 -31.39
N ASN A 18 30.46 13.95 -32.60
CA ASN A 18 29.19 13.25 -32.96
C ASN A 18 27.87 13.95 -32.55
N GLU A 19 27.97 15.17 -32.04
CA GLU A 19 26.83 16.02 -31.72
C GLU A 19 27.12 17.44 -32.15
N GLU A 20 26.19 18.16 -32.77
CA GLU A 20 26.26 19.58 -33.03
C GLU A 20 25.50 20.35 -31.99
N VAL A 21 26.22 20.91 -30.99
CA VAL A 21 25.61 21.71 -29.90
C VAL A 21 25.22 23.08 -30.42
N PHE A 22 26.08 23.67 -31.21
CA PHE A 22 25.82 24.90 -31.98
C PHE A 22 26.65 24.91 -33.26
N ALA A 23 26.21 25.61 -34.27
CA ALA A 23 26.95 25.76 -35.53
C ALA A 23 28.22 26.61 -35.34
N ASP A 24 29.30 26.20 -35.97
CA ASP A 24 30.53 26.98 -35.98
C ASP A 24 30.31 28.42 -36.38
N GLN A 25 30.83 29.38 -35.62
CA GLN A 25 30.84 30.77 -35.98
C GLN A 25 32.19 31.15 -36.55
N VAL A 26 32.24 31.56 -37.81
CA VAL A 26 33.47 31.84 -38.54
C VAL A 26 33.52 33.32 -38.92
N TYR A 27 34.59 34.02 -38.55
CA TYR A 27 34.79 35.42 -38.80
C TYR A 27 36.08 35.65 -39.61
N THR A 28 36.05 36.56 -40.58
CA THR A 28 37.23 37.05 -41.29
C THR A 28 37.61 38.40 -40.70
N VAL A 29 38.83 38.52 -40.13
CA VAL A 29 39.26 39.66 -39.31
C VAL A 29 40.66 40.12 -39.74
N LYS A 30 40.87 41.45 -39.80
CA LYS A 30 42.19 41.98 -40.13
C LYS A 30 43.19 41.84 -39.01
N GLU A 31 44.44 41.75 -39.39
CA GLU A 31 45.56 41.72 -38.43
C GLU A 31 45.50 42.92 -37.46
N ASN A 32 45.61 42.62 -36.14
CA ASN A 32 45.52 43.55 -35.01
C ASN A 32 44.13 44.18 -34.75
N ASP A 33 43.11 43.77 -35.44
CA ASP A 33 41.74 44.12 -35.06
C ASP A 33 41.31 43.33 -33.81
N PRO A 34 40.35 43.84 -33.01
CA PRO A 34 39.79 43.10 -31.89
C PRO A 34 39.21 41.75 -32.31
N THR A 35 39.43 40.72 -31.52
CA THR A 35 38.81 39.39 -31.74
C THR A 35 37.30 39.50 -31.59
N PRO A 36 36.50 39.13 -32.64
CA PRO A 36 35.02 39.07 -32.51
C PRO A 36 34.60 38.17 -31.37
N ALA A 37 33.64 38.61 -30.58
CA ALA A 37 33.03 37.76 -29.57
C ALA A 37 32.12 36.71 -30.22
N PHE A 38 31.97 35.56 -29.57
CA PHE A 38 30.96 34.59 -29.93
C PHE A 38 29.55 35.25 -29.82
N GLU A 39 28.69 35.03 -30.79
CA GLU A 39 27.30 35.55 -30.77
C GLU A 39 26.36 34.58 -30.03
N GLY A 40 25.77 35.06 -28.93
CA GLY A 40 24.89 34.27 -28.07
C GLY A 40 25.59 33.71 -26.83
N GLU A 41 24.95 32.75 -26.20
CA GLU A 41 25.51 32.04 -25.06
C GLU A 41 25.63 30.55 -25.41
N PRO A 42 26.84 29.95 -25.27
CA PRO A 42 27.02 28.52 -25.46
C PRO A 42 26.20 27.76 -24.42
N THR A 43 25.26 26.92 -24.87
CA THR A 43 24.44 26.11 -24.01
C THR A 43 24.44 24.65 -24.49
N ARG A 44 24.61 23.72 -23.53
CA ARG A 44 24.55 22.29 -23.77
C ARG A 44 23.78 21.64 -22.64
N GLU A 45 22.73 20.87 -22.97
CA GLU A 45 21.91 20.24 -21.96
C GLU A 45 22.72 19.30 -21.08
N GLY A 46 22.61 19.45 -19.75
CA GLY A 46 23.33 18.64 -18.77
C GLY A 46 24.80 19.02 -18.60
N TYR A 47 25.25 20.13 -19.16
CA TYR A 47 26.62 20.60 -19.04
C TYR A 47 26.68 22.10 -18.73
N VAL A 48 27.72 22.48 -18.00
CA VAL A 48 28.07 23.88 -17.73
C VAL A 48 29.19 24.28 -18.68
N PHE A 49 29.02 25.43 -19.38
CA PHE A 49 30.06 26.01 -20.19
C PHE A 49 31.14 26.60 -19.28
N LEU A 50 32.41 26.19 -19.48
CA LEU A 50 33.54 26.65 -18.68
C LEU A 50 34.34 27.77 -19.36
N GLY A 51 34.24 27.90 -20.66
CA GLY A 51 34.97 28.86 -21.44
C GLY A 51 35.52 28.28 -22.73
N TRP A 52 36.37 29.05 -23.37
CA TRP A 52 37.02 28.71 -24.63
C TRP A 52 38.44 28.23 -24.42
N GLU A 53 38.87 27.22 -25.17
CA GLU A 53 40.24 26.73 -25.20
C GLU A 53 40.79 26.84 -26.65
N PRO A 54 41.91 27.55 -26.90
CA PRO A 54 42.64 28.40 -25.96
C PRO A 54 41.82 29.61 -25.50
N GLU A 55 42.28 30.33 -24.45
CA GLU A 55 41.64 31.58 -24.01
C GLU A 55 41.60 32.59 -25.18
N VAL A 56 40.45 33.28 -25.34
CA VAL A 56 40.22 34.18 -26.46
C VAL A 56 41.18 35.37 -26.37
N ALA A 57 42.02 35.51 -27.37
CA ALA A 57 42.96 36.62 -27.46
C ALA A 57 42.25 37.97 -27.67
N GLU A 58 42.74 39.06 -27.11
CA GLU A 58 42.13 40.39 -27.27
C GLU A 58 42.14 40.88 -28.73
N THR A 59 43.23 40.56 -29.50
CA THR A 59 43.41 40.97 -30.90
C THR A 59 43.84 39.80 -31.76
N VAL A 60 43.53 39.86 -33.05
CA VAL A 60 43.79 38.83 -34.03
C VAL A 60 45.21 39.01 -34.59
N THR A 61 46.08 37.99 -34.37
CA THR A 61 47.47 37.98 -34.91
C THR A 61 47.73 36.80 -35.85
N GLY A 62 46.76 35.92 -36.06
CA GLY A 62 46.81 34.75 -36.91
C GLY A 62 45.45 34.04 -36.92
N ASP A 63 45.33 32.96 -37.71
CA ASP A 63 44.17 32.08 -37.64
C ASP A 63 44.04 31.47 -36.28
N ALA A 64 42.82 31.47 -35.73
CA ALA A 64 42.55 30.95 -34.40
C ALA A 64 41.23 30.14 -34.41
N THR A 65 41.24 29.03 -33.66
CA THR A 65 40.05 28.24 -33.38
C THR A 65 39.87 28.16 -31.86
N TYR A 66 38.74 28.63 -31.37
CA TYR A 66 38.34 28.58 -29.97
C TYR A 66 37.32 27.48 -29.80
N VAL A 67 37.66 26.47 -28.97
CA VAL A 67 36.84 25.31 -28.71
C VAL A 67 36.13 25.48 -27.38
N ALA A 68 34.81 25.29 -27.34
CA ALA A 68 34.07 25.33 -26.11
C ALA A 68 34.46 24.18 -25.18
N THR A 69 34.61 24.50 -23.90
CA THR A 69 34.89 23.50 -22.85
C THR A 69 33.70 23.36 -21.94
N TRP A 70 33.39 22.10 -21.57
CA TRP A 70 32.20 21.72 -20.87
C TRP A 70 32.50 20.90 -19.63
N GLU A 71 31.72 21.07 -18.56
CA GLU A 71 31.73 20.23 -17.36
C GLU A 71 30.35 19.63 -17.18
N LEU A 72 30.26 18.33 -16.82
CA LEU A 72 28.99 17.67 -16.49
C LEU A 72 28.30 18.35 -15.32
N GLU A 73 27.05 18.73 -15.51
CA GLU A 73 26.23 19.23 -14.44
C GLU A 73 25.75 18.07 -13.55
N THR A 74 25.82 18.27 -12.23
CA THR A 74 25.41 17.28 -11.26
C THR A 74 24.09 17.70 -10.63
N TYR A 75 23.09 16.82 -10.72
CA TYR A 75 21.76 17.01 -10.17
C TYR A 75 21.54 16.22 -8.89
N THR A 76 20.70 16.73 -7.99
CA THR A 76 20.43 16.13 -6.68
C THR A 76 19.13 15.36 -6.68
N ILE A 77 19.13 14.15 -6.10
CA ILE A 77 17.93 13.39 -5.79
C ILE A 77 17.64 13.51 -4.30
N THR A 78 16.55 14.17 -3.94
CA THR A 78 16.07 14.27 -2.57
C THR A 78 15.03 13.17 -2.31
N TYR A 79 15.23 12.37 -1.25
CA TYR A 79 14.31 11.30 -0.87
C TYR A 79 13.51 11.70 0.37
N ASP A 80 12.20 11.87 0.21
CA ASP A 80 11.26 12.17 1.30
C ASP A 80 10.50 10.92 1.72
N PHE A 81 10.79 10.42 2.92
CA PHE A 81 10.08 9.30 3.55
C PHE A 81 8.80 9.74 4.29
N ARG A 82 8.37 11.00 4.12
CA ARG A 82 7.09 11.58 4.57
C ARG A 82 6.82 11.41 6.07
N LYS A 83 7.86 11.33 6.90
CA LYS A 83 7.81 11.05 8.35
C LYS A 83 7.18 9.71 8.72
N VAL A 84 6.85 8.87 7.75
CA VAL A 84 6.33 7.51 7.96
C VAL A 84 7.44 6.58 8.43
N VAL A 85 8.62 6.71 7.80
CA VAL A 85 9.85 6.02 8.19
C VAL A 85 10.88 7.07 8.55
N LYS A 86 11.59 6.87 9.66
CA LYS A 86 12.73 7.71 9.99
C LYS A 86 13.88 7.39 9.03
N THR A 87 14.56 8.40 8.55
CA THR A 87 15.74 8.23 7.68
C THR A 87 16.79 7.30 8.32
N SER A 88 16.91 7.35 9.66
CA SER A 88 17.81 6.46 10.42
C SER A 88 17.44 4.98 10.32
N ASP A 89 16.20 4.63 9.96
CA ASP A 89 15.72 3.26 9.83
C ASP A 89 15.87 2.71 8.40
N VAL A 90 16.28 3.55 7.46
CA VAL A 90 16.68 3.12 6.12
C VAL A 90 18.02 2.40 6.23
N LYS A 91 18.04 1.11 5.86
CA LYS A 91 19.26 0.30 5.86
C LYS A 91 20.09 0.57 4.61
N ASN A 92 19.44 0.60 3.46
CA ASN A 92 20.04 0.89 2.17
C ASN A 92 19.01 1.57 1.28
N LEU A 93 19.38 2.71 0.72
CA LEU A 93 18.54 3.45 -0.23
C LEU A 93 18.46 2.74 -1.58
N ASN A 94 19.52 2.03 -2.00
CA ASN A 94 19.69 1.34 -3.28
C ASN A 94 19.68 2.24 -4.52
N ASN A 95 19.65 3.56 -4.34
CA ASN A 95 19.66 4.57 -5.39
C ASN A 95 20.73 5.62 -5.07
N PRO A 96 21.30 6.31 -6.08
CA PRO A 96 22.22 7.41 -5.84
C PRO A 96 21.49 8.63 -5.25
N THR A 97 22.23 9.55 -4.70
CA THR A 97 21.73 10.85 -4.23
C THR A 97 22.01 11.98 -5.20
N THR A 98 22.84 11.72 -6.20
CA THR A 98 23.19 12.65 -7.29
C THR A 98 23.31 11.85 -8.58
N PHE A 99 23.13 12.51 -9.71
CA PHE A 99 23.30 11.95 -11.04
C PHE A 99 23.68 13.05 -12.05
N THR A 100 24.09 12.64 -13.23
CA THR A 100 24.40 13.51 -14.38
C THR A 100 23.53 13.07 -15.56
N ILE A 101 23.53 13.81 -16.66
CA ILE A 101 22.82 13.44 -17.89
C ILE A 101 23.33 12.10 -18.46
N GLU A 102 24.58 11.73 -18.21
CA GLU A 102 25.16 10.46 -18.68
C GLU A 102 24.64 9.23 -17.92
N ASP A 103 24.03 9.43 -16.75
CA ASP A 103 23.43 8.36 -15.96
C ASP A 103 21.99 8.03 -16.39
N LEU A 104 21.41 8.82 -17.30
CA LEU A 104 20.03 8.69 -17.75
C LEU A 104 19.85 7.63 -18.86
N PRO A 105 18.74 6.88 -18.88
CA PRO A 105 17.67 6.86 -17.88
C PRO A 105 18.08 6.10 -16.59
N LEU A 106 17.86 6.72 -15.43
CA LEU A 106 18.19 6.15 -14.13
C LEU A 106 17.01 5.40 -13.54
N THR A 107 17.04 4.07 -13.57
CA THR A 107 16.00 3.21 -12.96
C THR A 107 16.05 3.25 -11.44
N LEU A 108 14.89 3.51 -10.81
CA LEU A 108 14.75 3.62 -9.36
C LEU A 108 14.46 2.27 -8.70
N LYS A 109 15.12 2.01 -7.59
CA LYS A 109 14.99 0.79 -6.79
C LYS A 109 14.28 1.08 -5.47
N ALA A 110 13.64 0.06 -4.90
CA ALA A 110 13.07 0.13 -3.57
C ALA A 110 14.16 0.25 -2.50
N PRO A 111 13.97 1.07 -1.46
CA PRO A 111 14.85 1.10 -0.30
C PRO A 111 14.66 -0.16 0.55
N THR A 112 15.66 -0.49 1.37
CA THR A 112 15.54 -1.51 2.41
C THR A 112 15.57 -0.87 3.79
N PHE A 113 14.82 -1.45 4.74
CA PHE A 113 14.69 -0.94 6.10
C PHE A 113 15.34 -1.87 7.14
N LYS A 114 15.72 -1.32 8.31
CA LYS A 114 16.40 -2.07 9.38
C LYS A 114 15.49 -3.02 10.13
N ASN A 115 14.21 -2.67 10.31
CA ASN A 115 13.24 -3.44 11.09
C ASN A 115 12.13 -3.99 10.21
N ASN A 116 11.97 -5.33 10.25
CA ASN A 116 10.92 -6.04 9.52
C ASN A 116 9.70 -6.44 10.39
N GLU A 117 9.70 -6.07 11.67
CA GLU A 117 8.58 -6.38 12.58
C GLU A 117 7.42 -5.41 12.42
N TRP A 118 6.55 -5.61 11.51
CA TRP A 118 5.46 -4.73 11.13
C TRP A 118 5.86 -3.55 10.24
N PRO A 119 6.59 -3.74 9.19
CA PRO A 119 6.82 -2.63 8.30
C PRO A 119 5.59 -2.43 7.42
N GLN A 120 5.17 -1.19 7.29
CA GLN A 120 4.62 -0.75 6.04
C GLN A 120 5.59 -1.20 4.94
N LYS A 121 5.07 -1.78 3.86
CA LYS A 121 5.90 -2.14 2.71
C LYS A 121 6.06 -0.89 1.84
N PHE A 122 7.27 -0.66 1.37
CA PHE A 122 7.48 0.33 0.32
C PHE A 122 6.65 -0.07 -0.92
N LEU A 123 5.89 0.88 -1.46
CA LEU A 123 5.05 0.67 -2.64
C LEU A 123 5.76 1.18 -3.90
N ASN A 124 6.05 2.47 -3.94
CA ASN A 124 6.73 3.13 -5.06
C ASN A 124 7.30 4.50 -4.66
N TRP A 125 8.11 5.04 -5.54
CA TRP A 125 8.50 6.44 -5.52
C TRP A 125 7.48 7.26 -6.31
N ARG A 126 7.20 8.49 -5.87
CA ARG A 126 6.39 9.46 -6.60
C ARG A 126 7.05 10.83 -6.59
N GLY A 127 6.82 11.58 -7.65
CA GLY A 127 7.15 12.99 -7.72
C GLY A 127 6.31 13.83 -6.75
N VAL A 128 6.64 15.10 -6.62
CA VAL A 128 5.88 16.08 -5.82
C VAL A 128 4.46 16.30 -6.35
N ASP A 129 4.22 15.97 -7.60
CA ASP A 129 2.91 15.99 -8.28
C ASP A 129 2.03 14.75 -7.97
N GLY A 130 2.59 13.76 -7.23
CA GLY A 130 1.92 12.51 -6.88
C GLY A 130 2.00 11.41 -7.93
N ASN A 131 2.59 11.67 -9.10
CA ASN A 131 2.76 10.67 -10.15
C ASN A 131 3.85 9.66 -9.79
N VAL A 132 3.63 8.39 -10.16
CA VAL A 132 4.60 7.32 -9.94
C VAL A 132 5.83 7.55 -10.83
N VAL A 133 7.01 7.48 -10.21
CA VAL A 133 8.31 7.61 -10.88
C VAL A 133 9.06 6.28 -10.73
N THR A 134 9.27 5.58 -11.83
CA THR A 134 10.04 4.32 -11.89
C THR A 134 11.46 4.53 -12.37
N GLU A 135 11.69 5.61 -13.14
CA GLU A 135 12.98 6.00 -13.67
C GLU A 135 13.04 7.55 -13.80
N ILE A 136 14.23 8.09 -13.74
CA ILE A 136 14.49 9.51 -14.05
C ILE A 136 15.01 9.55 -15.49
N THR A 137 14.35 10.33 -16.34
CA THR A 137 14.63 10.41 -17.79
C THR A 137 15.15 11.76 -18.22
N GLU A 138 14.99 12.80 -17.39
CA GLU A 138 15.33 14.16 -17.69
C GLU A 138 16.35 14.71 -16.69
N PRO A 139 17.28 15.58 -17.10
CA PRO A 139 18.21 16.26 -16.22
C PRO A 139 17.48 17.26 -15.31
N GLY A 140 17.94 17.43 -14.08
CA GLY A 140 17.41 18.38 -13.11
C GLY A 140 17.28 17.80 -11.70
N ASP A 141 17.25 18.68 -10.70
CA ASP A 141 17.02 18.29 -9.31
C ASP A 141 15.62 17.69 -9.15
N ILE A 142 15.52 16.57 -8.45
CA ILE A 142 14.25 15.88 -8.25
C ILE A 142 14.02 15.53 -6.79
N THR A 143 12.75 15.64 -6.34
CA THR A 143 12.32 15.14 -5.04
C THR A 143 11.41 13.94 -5.25
N LEU A 144 11.76 12.82 -4.61
CA LEU A 144 11.03 11.56 -4.65
C LEU A 144 10.42 11.27 -3.29
N CYS A 145 9.09 11.17 -3.27
CA CYS A 145 8.30 10.85 -2.09
C CYS A 145 8.04 9.34 -2.02
N ALA A 146 8.36 8.72 -0.89
CA ALA A 146 8.08 7.30 -0.66
C ALA A 146 6.61 7.08 -0.32
N TYR A 147 5.96 6.15 -1.04
CA TYR A 147 4.59 5.69 -0.78
C TYR A 147 4.60 4.25 -0.29
N TYR A 148 3.56 3.87 0.49
CA TYR A 148 3.57 2.64 1.27
C TYR A 148 2.30 1.83 1.11
N GLN A 149 2.44 0.51 1.37
CA GLN A 149 1.34 -0.37 1.73
C GLN A 149 1.30 -0.52 3.24
N TYR A 150 0.10 -0.58 3.79
CA TYR A 150 -0.13 -0.75 5.22
C TYR A 150 -0.85 -2.07 5.51
N PRO A 151 -0.50 -2.76 6.60
CA PRO A 151 -1.17 -4.00 6.99
C PRO A 151 -2.45 -3.73 7.78
N VAL A 152 -3.45 -4.57 7.55
CA VAL A 152 -4.58 -4.80 8.46
C VAL A 152 -4.44 -6.20 8.99
N ARG A 153 -4.09 -6.36 10.27
CA ARG A 153 -3.99 -7.65 10.93
C ARG A 153 -5.32 -7.96 11.61
N TYR A 154 -5.86 -9.10 11.30
CA TYR A 154 -7.05 -9.66 11.90
C TYR A 154 -6.64 -10.76 12.87
N ARG A 155 -6.83 -10.54 14.17
CA ARG A 155 -6.56 -11.51 15.21
C ARG A 155 -7.84 -12.04 15.78
N VAL A 156 -7.96 -13.35 15.84
CA VAL A 156 -9.09 -14.04 16.47
C VAL A 156 -8.65 -14.54 17.84
N TYR A 157 -9.47 -14.27 18.83
CA TYR A 157 -9.28 -14.73 20.20
C TYR A 157 -10.35 -15.75 20.56
N ASP A 158 -9.97 -16.80 21.30
CA ASP A 158 -10.93 -17.74 21.88
C ASP A 158 -11.66 -17.11 23.08
N GLU A 159 -12.56 -17.89 23.67
CA GLU A 159 -13.35 -17.47 24.84
C GLU A 159 -12.49 -17.19 26.07
N ASP A 160 -11.30 -17.80 26.18
CA ASP A 160 -10.35 -17.60 27.27
C ASP A 160 -9.44 -16.37 27.03
N GLY A 161 -9.58 -15.71 25.89
CA GLY A 161 -8.81 -14.53 25.49
C GLY A 161 -7.42 -14.87 24.96
N LYS A 162 -7.20 -16.11 24.50
CA LYS A 162 -5.97 -16.54 23.85
C LYS A 162 -6.09 -16.41 22.33
N VAL A 163 -5.01 -15.99 21.69
CA VAL A 163 -4.98 -15.87 20.22
C VAL A 163 -5.07 -17.24 19.56
N VAL A 164 -5.96 -17.38 18.59
CA VAL A 164 -6.06 -18.53 17.70
C VAL A 164 -5.21 -18.24 16.47
N GLU A 165 -3.94 -18.62 16.52
CA GLU A 165 -2.96 -18.26 15.46
C GLU A 165 -3.35 -18.75 14.07
N ALA A 166 -3.99 -19.92 13.95
CA ALA A 166 -4.47 -20.46 12.68
C ALA A 166 -5.52 -19.57 11.98
N LEU A 167 -6.19 -18.69 12.73
CA LEU A 167 -7.20 -17.76 12.23
C LEU A 167 -6.67 -16.32 12.08
N THR A 168 -5.39 -16.09 12.37
CA THR A 168 -4.77 -14.77 12.19
C THR A 168 -4.45 -14.52 10.73
N VAL A 169 -4.95 -13.41 10.19
CA VAL A 169 -4.77 -13.03 8.80
C VAL A 169 -4.19 -11.61 8.71
N ILE A 170 -3.36 -11.36 7.70
CA ILE A 170 -2.84 -10.03 7.39
C ILE A 170 -3.18 -9.69 5.95
N ASP A 171 -3.96 -8.64 5.78
CA ASP A 171 -4.21 -8.01 4.49
C ASP A 171 -3.33 -6.78 4.33
N TRP A 172 -3.13 -6.38 3.08
CA TRP A 172 -2.34 -5.21 2.73
C TRP A 172 -3.17 -4.30 1.84
N TYR A 173 -3.13 -3.00 2.08
CA TYR A 173 -3.76 -2.00 1.22
C TYR A 173 -2.76 -0.89 0.87
N ASN A 174 -2.90 -0.30 -0.31
CA ASN A 174 -2.10 0.83 -0.71
C ASN A 174 -2.55 2.08 0.04
N GLU A 175 -1.63 2.98 0.28
CA GLU A 175 -1.90 4.23 1.00
C GLU A 175 -3.09 5.01 0.44
N ASP A 176 -3.24 5.06 -0.88
CA ASP A 176 -4.32 5.78 -1.54
C ASP A 176 -5.68 5.08 -1.44
N ASP A 177 -5.68 3.77 -1.18
CA ASP A 177 -6.88 2.92 -1.22
C ASP A 177 -7.57 2.79 0.15
N PHE A 178 -7.10 3.49 1.19
CA PHE A 178 -7.63 3.29 2.55
C PHE A 178 -9.15 3.54 2.65
N ALA A 179 -9.68 4.51 1.89
CA ALA A 179 -11.09 4.85 1.93
C ALA A 179 -11.99 3.82 1.22
N SER A 180 -11.45 3.10 0.26
CA SER A 180 -12.13 2.03 -0.49
C SER A 180 -11.83 0.63 0.04
N TYR A 181 -10.95 0.50 1.05
CA TYR A 181 -10.62 -0.79 1.63
C TYR A 181 -11.82 -1.39 2.36
N GLU A 182 -12.22 -2.58 1.93
CA GLU A 182 -13.28 -3.34 2.58
C GLU A 182 -12.72 -4.20 3.71
N VAL A 183 -13.23 -3.97 4.93
CA VAL A 183 -12.89 -4.79 6.09
C VAL A 183 -13.45 -6.19 5.86
N ARG A 184 -12.62 -7.22 6.10
CA ARG A 184 -13.03 -8.62 5.93
C ARG A 184 -14.35 -8.91 6.67
N PRO A 185 -15.24 -9.73 6.08
CA PRO A 185 -16.37 -10.27 6.82
C PRO A 185 -15.92 -10.94 8.11
N ALA A 186 -16.66 -10.75 9.19
CA ALA A 186 -16.38 -11.42 10.46
C ALA A 186 -16.94 -12.85 10.41
N THR A 187 -16.31 -13.70 9.61
CA THR A 187 -16.68 -15.11 9.44
C THR A 187 -15.53 -16.02 9.86
N VAL A 188 -15.86 -17.19 10.36
CA VAL A 188 -14.91 -18.23 10.73
C VAL A 188 -15.42 -19.58 10.25
N ASP A 189 -14.55 -20.34 9.58
CA ASP A 189 -14.83 -21.74 9.22
C ASP A 189 -14.42 -22.64 10.38
N MET A 190 -15.19 -22.59 11.46
CA MET A 190 -14.97 -23.37 12.67
C MET A 190 -16.35 -23.80 13.21
N PRO A 191 -16.72 -25.09 13.07
CA PRO A 191 -18.01 -25.59 13.51
C PRO A 191 -18.29 -25.27 14.98
N GLY A 192 -19.48 -24.78 15.27
CA GLY A 192 -19.90 -24.41 16.62
C GLY A 192 -19.37 -23.05 17.12
N TYR A 193 -18.72 -22.29 16.24
CA TYR A 193 -18.20 -20.96 16.56
C TYR A 193 -18.59 -19.92 15.50
N GLU A 194 -18.65 -18.67 15.94
CA GLU A 194 -18.82 -17.52 15.06
C GLU A 194 -18.06 -16.30 15.58
N LEU A 195 -17.83 -15.33 14.69
CA LEU A 195 -17.40 -13.99 15.05
C LEU A 195 -18.57 -13.03 14.91
N ASP A 196 -18.75 -12.17 15.91
CA ASP A 196 -19.82 -11.15 15.87
C ASP A 196 -19.35 -9.82 15.24
N GLY A 197 -18.08 -9.68 14.96
CA GLY A 197 -17.50 -8.50 14.33
C GLY A 197 -16.02 -8.36 14.56
N TRP A 198 -15.46 -7.31 13.96
CA TRP A 198 -14.10 -6.85 14.20
C TRP A 198 -14.11 -5.61 15.08
N TYR A 199 -13.13 -5.50 15.97
CA TYR A 199 -13.00 -4.45 16.97
C TYR A 199 -11.56 -3.92 17.04
N GLN A 200 -11.36 -2.72 17.54
CA GLN A 200 -10.01 -2.19 17.74
C GLN A 200 -9.32 -2.77 18.97
N THR A 201 -10.08 -3.22 19.94
CA THR A 201 -9.54 -3.84 21.16
C THR A 201 -10.39 -5.04 21.57
N LEU A 202 -9.77 -6.02 22.20
CA LEU A 202 -10.49 -7.19 22.73
C LEU A 202 -11.54 -6.81 23.79
N LYS A 203 -11.34 -5.71 24.51
CA LYS A 203 -12.30 -5.18 25.49
C LYS A 203 -13.61 -4.74 24.83
N ASP A 204 -13.55 -4.29 23.59
CA ASP A 204 -14.72 -3.81 22.84
C ASP A 204 -15.46 -4.96 22.12
N ALA A 205 -14.87 -6.16 22.05
CA ALA A 205 -15.49 -7.32 21.40
C ALA A 205 -16.82 -7.67 22.06
N GLY A 206 -17.85 -7.89 21.23
CA GLY A 206 -19.23 -8.10 21.65
C GLY A 206 -20.09 -6.84 21.76
N ASN A 207 -19.50 -5.66 21.68
CA ASN A 207 -20.25 -4.40 21.69
C ASN A 207 -20.53 -3.94 20.26
N VAL A 208 -21.77 -4.16 19.78
CA VAL A 208 -22.19 -3.86 18.41
C VAL A 208 -21.96 -2.41 18.00
N ASN A 209 -22.01 -1.46 18.96
CA ASN A 209 -21.76 -0.04 18.72
C ASN A 209 -20.27 0.28 18.54
N LYS A 210 -19.40 -0.67 18.82
CA LYS A 210 -17.94 -0.55 18.72
C LYS A 210 -17.36 -1.38 17.58
N ARG A 211 -18.18 -2.01 16.75
CA ARG A 211 -17.73 -2.75 15.57
C ARG A 211 -16.95 -1.83 14.64
N PHE A 212 -15.82 -2.35 14.17
CA PHE A 212 -15.00 -1.63 13.22
C PHE A 212 -15.51 -1.86 11.79
N GLY A 213 -15.90 -0.79 11.10
CA GLY A 213 -16.53 -0.87 9.79
C GLY A 213 -15.66 -0.42 8.63
N SER A 214 -14.77 0.55 8.85
CA SER A 214 -13.96 1.14 7.78
C SER A 214 -12.66 1.75 8.30
N LEU A 215 -11.66 1.85 7.40
CA LEU A 215 -10.44 2.60 7.67
C LEU A 215 -10.74 4.11 7.59
N TYR A 216 -10.08 4.91 8.42
CA TYR A 216 -10.28 6.37 8.45
C TYR A 216 -9.02 7.16 8.10
N MET A 217 -7.89 6.50 7.94
CA MET A 217 -6.62 7.08 7.48
C MET A 217 -5.66 5.97 7.04
N ALA A 218 -4.66 6.34 6.23
CA ALA A 218 -3.60 5.42 5.84
C ALA A 218 -2.62 5.16 7.00
N LYS A 219 -2.74 4.00 7.62
CA LYS A 219 -1.87 3.51 8.70
C LYS A 219 -2.03 2.00 8.87
N LYS A 220 -1.18 1.38 9.68
CA LYS A 220 -1.38 -0.02 10.09
C LYS A 220 -2.55 -0.14 11.07
N TYR A 221 -3.35 -1.19 10.90
CA TYR A 221 -4.45 -1.53 11.79
C TYR A 221 -4.25 -2.92 12.39
N GLU A 222 -4.66 -3.07 13.63
CA GLU A 222 -4.83 -4.35 14.29
C GLU A 222 -6.29 -4.46 14.71
N LEU A 223 -7.00 -5.43 14.14
CA LEU A 223 -8.40 -5.68 14.41
C LEU A 223 -8.51 -7.01 15.14
N VAL A 224 -9.36 -7.06 16.13
CA VAL A 224 -9.58 -8.23 16.96
C VAL A 224 -11.02 -8.71 16.84
N GLY A 225 -11.19 -10.02 16.70
CA GLY A 225 -12.46 -10.70 16.79
C GLY A 225 -12.42 -11.69 17.94
N LYS A 226 -13.53 -11.93 18.60
CA LYS A 226 -13.66 -12.95 19.65
C LYS A 226 -14.59 -14.05 19.17
N LEU A 227 -14.17 -15.29 19.33
CA LEU A 227 -15.00 -16.46 19.08
C LEU A 227 -16.13 -16.53 20.11
N ASN A 228 -17.34 -16.69 19.62
CA ASN A 228 -18.51 -17.00 20.41
C ASN A 228 -18.97 -18.42 20.06
N CYS A 229 -19.27 -19.22 21.05
CA CYS A 229 -19.90 -20.51 20.80
C CYS A 229 -21.29 -20.34 20.24
N CYS A 230 -21.68 -21.17 19.27
CA CYS A 230 -23.03 -21.14 18.70
C CYS A 230 -23.63 -22.53 18.61
N ILE A 231 -24.97 -22.58 18.65
CA ILE A 231 -25.79 -23.78 18.43
C ILE A 231 -26.94 -23.40 17.52
N ASN A 232 -27.12 -24.13 16.43
CA ASN A 232 -28.27 -24.00 15.56
C ASN A 232 -29.39 -24.85 16.06
N VAL A 233 -30.59 -24.29 16.12
CA VAL A 233 -31.82 -24.98 16.57
C VAL A 233 -32.88 -24.82 15.52
N THR A 234 -33.45 -25.96 15.10
CA THR A 234 -34.59 -26.03 14.17
C THR A 234 -35.78 -26.66 14.91
N VAL A 235 -36.93 -26.04 14.78
CA VAL A 235 -38.22 -26.60 15.28
C VAL A 235 -39.07 -26.99 14.09
N GLU A 236 -39.49 -28.24 14.07
CA GLU A 236 -40.38 -28.81 13.05
C GLU A 236 -41.70 -29.20 13.66
N VAL A 237 -42.79 -28.91 12.98
CA VAL A 237 -44.15 -29.38 13.30
C VAL A 237 -44.67 -30.18 12.11
N ASN A 238 -45.03 -31.46 12.34
CA ASN A 238 -45.50 -32.37 11.29
C ASN A 238 -44.60 -32.43 10.05
N GLY A 239 -43.26 -32.29 10.26
CA GLY A 239 -42.24 -32.32 9.20
C GLY A 239 -42.00 -31.00 8.49
N GLU A 240 -42.69 -29.93 8.84
CA GLU A 240 -42.43 -28.58 8.34
C GLU A 240 -41.62 -27.77 9.36
N THR A 241 -40.56 -27.07 8.90
CA THR A 241 -39.79 -26.15 9.74
C THR A 241 -40.63 -24.92 10.06
N VAL A 242 -40.93 -24.71 11.32
CA VAL A 242 -41.73 -23.57 11.80
C VAL A 242 -40.85 -22.51 12.49
N ASN A 243 -39.69 -22.91 12.97
CA ASN A 243 -38.75 -21.98 13.57
C ASN A 243 -37.32 -22.47 13.35
N GLU A 244 -36.41 -21.52 13.15
CA GLU A 244 -35.00 -21.77 13.04
C GLU A 244 -34.24 -20.61 13.71
N GLN A 245 -33.38 -20.93 14.66
CA GLN A 245 -32.61 -19.93 15.36
C GLN A 245 -31.21 -20.41 15.67
N LYS A 246 -30.27 -19.50 15.50
CA LYS A 246 -28.91 -19.65 15.96
C LYS A 246 -28.76 -18.96 17.32
N PHE A 247 -28.43 -19.70 18.33
CA PHE A 247 -28.06 -19.19 19.64
C PHE A 247 -26.55 -18.99 19.73
N THR A 248 -26.14 -17.93 20.41
CA THR A 248 -24.74 -17.67 20.71
C THR A 248 -24.57 -17.42 22.20
N GLY A 249 -23.44 -17.83 22.75
CA GLY A 249 -23.18 -17.65 24.15
C GLY A 249 -21.79 -18.08 24.61
N ALA A 250 -21.53 -17.90 25.89
CA ALA A 250 -20.30 -18.34 26.50
C ALA A 250 -20.28 -19.87 26.63
N LYS A 251 -19.09 -20.48 26.46
CA LYS A 251 -18.86 -21.92 26.61
C LYS A 251 -19.44 -22.44 27.94
N GLY A 252 -20.13 -23.56 27.86
CA GLY A 252 -20.80 -24.19 29.00
C GLY A 252 -22.14 -23.57 29.38
N GLY A 253 -22.52 -22.42 28.82
CA GLY A 253 -23.85 -21.84 28.98
C GLY A 253 -24.92 -22.66 28.25
N THR A 254 -26.16 -22.56 28.68
CA THR A 254 -27.29 -23.28 28.08
C THR A 254 -28.15 -22.32 27.27
N PRO A 255 -28.40 -22.59 25.97
CA PRO A 255 -29.35 -21.81 25.17
C PRO A 255 -30.76 -21.91 25.76
N ASP A 256 -31.55 -20.87 25.59
CA ASP A 256 -32.99 -20.93 25.93
C ASP A 256 -33.78 -21.64 24.82
N TYR A 257 -33.60 -22.93 24.75
CA TYR A 257 -34.31 -23.76 23.77
C TYR A 257 -35.81 -23.65 23.87
N ARG A 258 -36.35 -23.48 25.10
CA ARG A 258 -37.79 -23.46 25.36
C ARG A 258 -38.49 -22.31 24.69
N SER A 259 -37.83 -21.17 24.58
CA SER A 259 -38.41 -19.99 23.92
C SER A 259 -38.86 -20.25 22.49
N LEU A 260 -38.32 -21.28 21.82
CA LEU A 260 -38.64 -21.59 20.43
C LEU A 260 -39.86 -22.47 20.24
N TYR A 261 -40.26 -23.28 21.20
CA TYR A 261 -41.26 -24.34 21.03
C TYR A 261 -42.29 -24.46 22.14
N SER A 262 -42.07 -23.84 23.30
CA SER A 262 -42.96 -24.03 24.46
C SER A 262 -44.39 -23.72 24.17
N ASP A 263 -44.70 -22.62 23.48
CA ASP A 263 -46.05 -22.19 23.17
C ASP A 263 -46.76 -23.18 22.22
N ILE A 264 -46.01 -23.76 21.27
CA ILE A 264 -46.53 -24.76 20.33
C ILE A 264 -46.93 -26.05 21.08
N VAL A 265 -46.02 -26.54 21.95
CA VAL A 265 -46.25 -27.75 22.74
C VAL A 265 -47.38 -27.55 23.74
N ILE A 266 -47.42 -26.39 24.41
CA ILE A 266 -48.50 -26.08 25.38
C ILE A 266 -49.87 -26.02 24.69
N SER A 267 -49.96 -25.36 23.54
CA SER A 267 -51.19 -25.26 22.76
C SER A 267 -51.66 -26.63 22.30
N ALA A 268 -50.75 -27.42 21.69
CA ALA A 268 -51.09 -28.76 21.20
C ALA A 268 -51.45 -29.74 22.32
N ALA A 269 -50.85 -29.60 23.49
CA ALA A 269 -51.22 -30.39 24.67
C ALA A 269 -52.58 -29.96 25.25
N ALA A 270 -52.90 -28.67 25.24
CA ALA A 270 -54.15 -28.14 25.76
C ALA A 270 -55.38 -28.54 24.93
N ASP A 271 -55.23 -28.60 23.61
CA ASP A 271 -56.31 -29.03 22.70
C ASP A 271 -56.35 -30.53 22.42
N GLY A 272 -55.40 -31.28 22.98
CA GLY A 272 -55.29 -32.73 22.86
C GLY A 272 -54.72 -33.23 21.54
N SER A 273 -54.19 -32.35 20.69
CA SER A 273 -53.61 -32.71 19.39
C SER A 273 -52.14 -33.19 19.49
N LEU A 274 -51.44 -32.96 20.60
CA LEU A 274 -50.04 -33.37 20.75
C LEU A 274 -49.90 -34.90 20.71
N VAL A 275 -49.22 -35.44 19.71
CA VAL A 275 -48.92 -36.86 19.54
C VAL A 275 -47.55 -37.21 20.05
N GLU A 276 -46.53 -36.43 19.65
CA GLU A 276 -45.16 -36.67 20.03
C GLU A 276 -44.36 -35.36 20.15
N TYR A 277 -43.41 -35.35 21.07
CA TYR A 277 -42.35 -34.38 21.19
C TYR A 277 -41.02 -35.12 21.27
N ALA A 278 -40.10 -34.81 20.35
CA ALA A 278 -38.78 -35.44 20.30
C ALA A 278 -37.68 -34.43 20.02
N THR A 279 -36.52 -34.65 20.58
CA THR A 279 -35.31 -33.84 20.31
C THR A 279 -34.27 -34.71 19.62
N TYR A 280 -33.64 -34.14 18.62
CA TYR A 280 -32.53 -34.76 17.91
C TYR A 280 -31.28 -33.87 18.04
N ILE A 281 -30.11 -34.50 18.22
CA ILE A 281 -28.84 -33.85 18.27
C ILE A 281 -28.00 -34.46 17.15
N ASP A 282 -27.55 -33.64 16.20
CA ASP A 282 -26.80 -34.05 15.00
C ASP A 282 -27.47 -35.22 14.25
N GLY A 283 -28.80 -35.19 14.21
CA GLY A 283 -29.64 -36.19 13.52
C GLY A 283 -30.02 -37.42 14.37
N GLU A 284 -29.44 -37.65 15.52
CA GLU A 284 -29.74 -38.75 16.40
C GLU A 284 -30.78 -38.35 17.48
N ARG A 285 -31.77 -39.20 17.75
CA ARG A 285 -32.76 -38.93 18.79
C ARG A 285 -32.12 -38.90 20.18
N SER A 286 -32.30 -37.76 20.84
CA SER A 286 -31.76 -37.55 22.20
C SER A 286 -32.84 -37.86 23.24
N THR A 287 -32.45 -38.58 24.27
CA THR A 287 -33.25 -38.82 25.50
C THR A 287 -32.68 -38.14 26.71
N GLY A 288 -31.63 -37.36 26.51
CA GLY A 288 -30.82 -36.75 27.58
C GLY A 288 -30.88 -35.20 27.60
N THR A 289 -29.85 -34.64 28.21
CA THR A 289 -29.69 -33.19 28.33
C THR A 289 -29.36 -32.56 26.99
N LEU A 290 -30.02 -31.44 26.69
CA LEU A 290 -29.72 -30.66 25.49
C LEU A 290 -28.30 -30.08 25.53
N PRO A 291 -27.65 -29.88 24.37
CA PRO A 291 -26.27 -29.38 24.28
C PRO A 291 -26.10 -28.03 24.96
N VAL A 292 -24.92 -27.82 25.50
CA VAL A 292 -24.45 -26.52 26.00
C VAL A 292 -23.52 -25.88 24.96
N PHE A 293 -23.33 -24.58 25.03
CA PHE A 293 -22.40 -23.87 24.15
C PHE A 293 -20.99 -24.47 24.21
N GLY A 294 -20.36 -24.62 23.05
CA GLY A 294 -19.03 -25.25 22.88
C GLY A 294 -19.06 -26.74 22.56
N THR A 295 -20.24 -27.34 22.40
CA THR A 295 -20.39 -28.75 21.98
C THR A 295 -20.46 -28.94 20.47
N ASN A 296 -20.54 -27.86 19.69
CA ASN A 296 -20.67 -27.90 18.24
C ASN A 296 -21.79 -28.83 17.77
N ALA A 297 -23.00 -28.61 18.25
CA ALA A 297 -24.15 -29.47 17.96
C ALA A 297 -25.24 -28.70 17.18
N ASN A 298 -25.94 -29.40 16.31
CA ASN A 298 -27.20 -28.94 15.71
C ASN A 298 -28.36 -29.62 16.45
N VAL A 299 -29.30 -28.84 16.91
CA VAL A 299 -30.48 -29.34 17.65
C VAL A 299 -31.69 -29.23 16.77
N ARG A 300 -32.41 -30.33 16.62
CA ARG A 300 -33.68 -30.38 15.95
C ARG A 300 -34.78 -30.84 16.91
N ILE A 301 -35.79 -30.05 17.08
CA ILE A 301 -36.96 -30.31 17.91
C ILE A 301 -38.12 -30.65 17.02
N VAL A 302 -38.70 -31.84 17.15
CA VAL A 302 -39.77 -32.34 16.32
C VAL A 302 -41.00 -32.47 17.17
N ILE A 303 -42.10 -31.83 16.72
CA ILE A 303 -43.41 -31.87 17.34
C ILE A 303 -44.38 -32.50 16.33
N THR A 304 -45.08 -33.53 16.74
CA THR A 304 -46.10 -34.16 15.91
C THR A 304 -47.47 -33.91 16.55
N THR A 305 -48.40 -33.36 15.79
CA THR A 305 -49.77 -33.14 16.20
C THR A 305 -50.72 -33.97 15.33
N ALA A 306 -51.89 -34.33 15.90
CA ALA A 306 -52.92 -35.10 15.22
C ALA A 306 -53.67 -34.25 14.20
#